data_957b37e94f637db5fb9825539620287e
#
_entry.id   957b37e94f637db5fb9825539620287e
#
_cell.length_a   1.000
_cell.length_b   1.000
_cell.length_c   1.000
_cell.angle_alpha   90.00
_cell.angle_beta   90.00
_cell.angle_gamma   90.00
#
_symmetry.space_group_name_H-M   'P 1'
#
loop_
_entity.id
_entity.type
_entity.pdbx_description
1 polymer ?
#
loop_
_entity_poly.entity_id
_entity_poly.type
_entity_poly.pdbx_seq_one_letter_code
_entity_poly.pdbx_strand_id
1 'polypeptide(L)'
;DDMGRRLGYLRWLGAASERLKRRKSDHHTRVEFLQAVWYESRRAGLETALVLGLIQVESGFRKYAISRAGARGYMQVMPFWARLIGDGDAARLFHLQTNLRFGCVILRHYLEREKGDLFMALGRYNGSRGRAEYPNLVFGARRQWDIPAA
;
A
#
# COMPACT_ATOMS: atom_id res chain seq x y z
N ASP A 1 3.63 -15.07 21.07
CA ASP A 1 4.43 -16.22 20.69
C ASP A 1 5.05 -16.02 19.31
N ASP A 2 6.37 -16.04 19.23
CA ASP A 2 7.11 -15.83 17.98
C ASP A 2 6.80 -16.90 16.94
N MET A 3 6.67 -18.14 17.38
CA MET A 3 6.32 -19.24 16.47
C MET A 3 4.95 -19.04 15.86
N GLY A 4 3.96 -18.67 16.68
CA GLY A 4 2.61 -18.42 16.20
C GLY A 4 2.55 -17.26 15.22
N ARG A 5 3.25 -16.16 15.51
CA ARG A 5 3.31 -15.01 14.62
C ARG A 5 3.98 -15.35 13.29
N ARG A 6 5.04 -16.14 13.35
CA ARG A 6 5.77 -16.57 12.16
C ARG A 6 4.90 -17.47 11.27
N LEU A 7 4.19 -18.40 11.86
CA LEU A 7 3.27 -19.26 11.12
C LEU A 7 2.13 -18.46 10.51
N GLY A 8 1.57 -17.50 11.25
CA GLY A 8 0.53 -16.62 10.74
C GLY A 8 0.99 -15.82 9.53
N TYR A 9 2.19 -15.27 9.60
CA TYR A 9 2.80 -14.55 8.48
C TYR A 9 2.98 -15.46 7.25
N LEU A 10 3.51 -16.67 7.45
CA LEU A 10 3.73 -17.59 6.34
C LEU A 10 2.43 -18.05 5.68
N ARG A 11 1.38 -18.28 6.47
CA ARG A 11 0.04 -18.58 5.94
C ARG A 11 -0.51 -17.43 5.13
N TRP A 12 -0.40 -16.22 5.68
CA TRP A 12 -0.81 -15.02 4.95
C TRP A 12 -0.06 -14.88 3.64
N LEU A 13 1.26 -15.02 3.67
CA LEU A 13 2.11 -14.88 2.48
C LEU A 13 1.70 -15.85 1.39
N GLY A 14 1.46 -17.11 1.74
CA GLY A 14 1.01 -18.12 0.80
C GLY A 14 -0.33 -17.79 0.17
N ALA A 15 -1.30 -17.39 0.99
CA ALA A 15 -2.64 -17.05 0.51
C ALA A 15 -2.63 -15.78 -0.34
N ALA A 16 -1.90 -14.74 0.09
CA ALA A 16 -1.79 -13.49 -0.66
C ALA A 16 -1.08 -13.72 -2.00
N SER A 17 -0.02 -14.53 -1.99
CA SER A 17 0.72 -14.87 -3.22
C SER A 17 -0.21 -15.55 -4.24
N GLU A 18 -1.04 -16.49 -3.79
CA GLU A 18 -1.97 -17.17 -4.68
C GLU A 18 -2.98 -16.19 -5.29
N ARG A 19 -3.52 -15.28 -4.50
CA ARG A 19 -4.46 -14.26 -4.98
C ARG A 19 -3.82 -13.27 -5.95
N LEU A 20 -2.53 -12.96 -5.77
CA LEU A 20 -1.83 -11.98 -6.60
C LEU A 20 -1.26 -12.56 -7.89
N LYS A 21 -1.25 -13.86 -8.04
CA LYS A 21 -0.55 -14.59 -9.11
C LYS A 21 -0.86 -14.11 -10.51
N ARG A 22 -2.10 -13.74 -10.80
CA ARG A 22 -2.51 -13.26 -12.12
C ARG A 22 -1.94 -11.88 -12.45
N ARG A 23 -1.73 -11.04 -11.43
CA ARG A 23 -1.29 -9.66 -11.63
C ARG A 23 0.23 -9.51 -11.55
N LYS A 24 0.89 -10.41 -10.83
CA LYS A 24 2.35 -10.48 -10.73
C LYS A 24 2.76 -11.93 -10.84
N SER A 25 2.98 -12.37 -12.08
CA SER A 25 3.19 -13.79 -12.37
C SER A 25 4.54 -14.35 -11.92
N ASP A 26 5.59 -13.52 -11.90
CA ASP A 26 6.90 -13.96 -11.45
C ASP A 26 6.89 -14.21 -9.94
N HIS A 27 7.18 -15.45 -9.55
CA HIS A 27 7.11 -15.87 -8.16
C HIS A 27 8.03 -15.06 -7.24
N HIS A 28 9.28 -14.91 -7.63
CA HIS A 28 10.26 -14.19 -6.81
C HIS A 28 9.85 -12.74 -6.60
N THR A 29 9.49 -12.05 -7.68
CA THR A 29 9.03 -10.66 -7.63
C THR A 29 7.78 -10.51 -6.77
N ARG A 30 6.84 -11.44 -6.92
CA ARG A 30 5.58 -11.43 -6.17
C ARG A 30 5.81 -11.59 -4.67
N VAL A 31 6.64 -12.55 -4.28
CA VAL A 31 6.94 -12.79 -2.86
C VAL A 31 7.70 -11.61 -2.27
N GLU A 32 8.69 -11.09 -2.97
CA GLU A 32 9.45 -9.91 -2.53
C GLU A 32 8.52 -8.71 -2.30
N PHE A 33 7.60 -8.49 -3.24
CA PHE A 33 6.60 -7.42 -3.13
C PHE A 33 5.73 -7.61 -1.87
N LEU A 34 5.18 -8.80 -1.68
CA LEU A 34 4.29 -9.08 -0.54
C LEU A 34 5.00 -8.96 0.81
N GLN A 35 6.26 -9.42 0.88
CA GLN A 35 7.07 -9.26 2.08
C GLN A 35 7.25 -7.78 2.43
N ALA A 36 7.53 -6.96 1.43
CA ALA A 36 7.70 -5.51 1.63
C ALA A 36 6.39 -4.85 2.07
N VAL A 37 5.25 -5.23 1.48
CA VAL A 37 3.95 -4.69 1.87
C VAL A 37 3.63 -5.07 3.32
N TRP A 38 3.85 -6.32 3.69
CA TRP A 38 3.64 -6.76 5.07
C TRP A 38 4.47 -5.92 6.05
N TYR A 39 5.75 -5.76 5.76
CA TYR A 39 6.65 -5.03 6.63
C TYR A 39 6.25 -3.55 6.75
N GLU A 40 6.05 -2.87 5.62
CA GLU A 40 5.79 -1.42 5.63
C GLU A 40 4.41 -1.07 6.18
N SER A 41 3.39 -1.87 5.90
CA SER A 41 2.07 -1.63 6.44
C SER A 41 2.07 -1.76 7.97
N ARG A 42 2.68 -2.80 8.49
CA ARG A 42 2.75 -3.03 9.94
C ARG A 42 3.63 -2.00 10.63
N ARG A 43 4.74 -1.63 10.01
CA ARG A 43 5.61 -0.56 10.53
C ARG A 43 4.84 0.75 10.71
N ALA A 44 3.96 1.07 9.79
CA ALA A 44 3.15 2.29 9.85
C ALA A 44 1.87 2.12 10.71
N GLY A 45 1.63 0.94 11.26
CA GLY A 45 0.43 0.68 12.03
C GLY A 45 -0.83 0.62 11.17
N LEU A 46 -0.70 0.21 9.92
CA LEU A 46 -1.81 0.08 8.98
C LEU A 46 -2.16 -1.39 8.74
N GLU A 47 -3.42 -1.66 8.50
CA GLU A 47 -3.88 -2.98 8.11
C GLU A 47 -3.30 -3.33 6.73
N THR A 48 -2.68 -4.51 6.61
CA THR A 48 -2.04 -4.94 5.36
C THR A 48 -3.04 -5.03 4.22
N ALA A 49 -4.25 -5.54 4.48
CA ALA A 49 -5.31 -5.60 3.46
C ALA A 49 -5.70 -4.22 2.94
N LEU A 50 -5.69 -3.21 3.80
CA LEU A 50 -5.96 -1.83 3.38
C LEU A 50 -4.89 -1.34 2.41
N VAL A 51 -3.62 -1.58 2.72
CA VAL A 51 -2.51 -1.15 1.88
C VAL A 51 -2.56 -1.87 0.52
N LEU A 52 -2.84 -3.17 0.51
CA LEU A 52 -3.00 -3.92 -0.74
C LEU A 52 -4.18 -3.40 -1.56
N GLY A 53 -5.30 -3.09 -0.92
CA GLY A 53 -6.45 -2.50 -1.60
C GLY A 53 -6.13 -1.15 -2.23
N LEU A 54 -5.40 -0.31 -1.50
CA LEU A 54 -4.97 0.99 -2.01
C LEU A 54 -4.02 0.82 -3.22
N ILE A 55 -3.04 -0.07 -3.11
CA ILE A 55 -2.11 -0.35 -4.22
C ILE A 55 -2.87 -0.83 -5.45
N GLN A 56 -3.86 -1.69 -5.28
CA GLN A 56 -4.68 -2.18 -6.38
C GLN A 56 -5.39 -1.03 -7.11
N VAL A 57 -5.99 -0.12 -6.36
CA VAL A 57 -6.70 1.04 -6.93
C VAL A 57 -5.72 1.99 -7.60
N GLU A 58 -4.58 2.27 -6.96
CA GLU A 58 -3.64 3.28 -7.44
C GLU A 58 -2.85 2.83 -8.67
N SER A 59 -2.32 1.62 -8.66
CA SER A 59 -1.39 1.18 -9.69
C SER A 59 -1.75 -0.13 -10.36
N GLY A 60 -2.72 -0.87 -9.83
CA GLY A 60 -2.99 -2.24 -10.30
C GLY A 60 -1.78 -3.13 -10.11
N PHE A 61 -0.98 -2.90 -9.08
CA PHE A 61 0.25 -3.66 -8.76
C PHE A 61 1.37 -3.47 -9.79
N ARG A 62 1.38 -2.34 -10.51
CA ARG A 62 2.44 -2.04 -11.48
C ARG A 62 3.51 -1.16 -10.85
N LYS A 63 4.71 -1.68 -10.78
CA LYS A 63 5.84 -1.03 -10.13
C LYS A 63 6.17 0.35 -10.72
N TYR A 64 6.04 0.48 -12.02
CA TYR A 64 6.45 1.70 -12.73
C TYR A 64 5.28 2.57 -13.19
N ALA A 65 4.12 2.42 -12.55
CA ALA A 65 2.95 3.22 -12.89
C ALA A 65 3.25 4.72 -12.69
N ILE A 66 2.82 5.53 -13.65
CA ILE A 66 2.91 7.00 -13.58
C ILE A 66 1.55 7.55 -13.98
N SER A 67 0.97 8.43 -13.14
CA SER A 67 -0.27 9.11 -13.47
C SER A 67 0.00 10.36 -14.30
N ARG A 68 -1.05 10.95 -14.85
CA ARG A 68 -0.97 12.23 -15.56
C ARG A 68 -0.36 13.33 -14.71
N ALA A 69 -0.69 13.35 -13.43
CA ALA A 69 -0.18 14.36 -12.49
C ALA A 69 1.25 14.07 -12.04
N GLY A 70 1.82 12.92 -12.40
CA GLY A 70 3.18 12.54 -12.05
C GLY A 70 3.30 11.68 -10.81
N ALA A 71 2.19 11.18 -10.26
CA ALA A 71 2.25 10.21 -9.16
C ALA A 71 2.97 8.95 -9.62
N ARG A 72 3.78 8.34 -8.74
CA ARG A 72 4.71 7.26 -9.13
C ARG A 72 4.56 6.00 -8.31
N GLY A 73 4.67 4.88 -9.01
CA GLY A 73 4.86 3.56 -8.43
C GLY A 73 3.63 2.95 -7.80
N TYR A 74 3.84 1.93 -7.01
CA TYR A 74 2.78 1.11 -6.43
C TYR A 74 1.71 1.89 -5.70
N MET A 75 2.12 2.85 -4.86
CA MET A 75 1.18 3.64 -4.04
C MET A 75 0.92 5.03 -4.62
N GLN A 76 1.44 5.30 -5.83
CA GLN A 76 1.22 6.58 -6.54
C GLN A 76 1.58 7.78 -5.68
N VAL A 77 2.84 7.82 -5.27
CA VAL A 77 3.39 8.90 -4.44
C VAL A 77 3.79 10.07 -5.33
N MET A 78 3.35 11.26 -4.96
CA MET A 78 3.73 12.48 -5.70
C MET A 78 5.18 12.87 -5.41
N PRO A 79 5.92 13.35 -6.44
CA PRO A 79 7.33 13.71 -6.27
C PRO A 79 7.63 14.74 -5.18
N PHE A 80 6.69 15.66 -4.88
CA PHE A 80 6.94 16.66 -3.84
C PHE A 80 7.19 16.02 -2.47
N TRP A 81 6.64 14.82 -2.21
CA TRP A 81 6.89 14.11 -0.95
C TRP A 81 8.35 13.72 -0.80
N ALA A 82 9.03 13.38 -1.91
CA ALA A 82 10.46 13.07 -1.86
C ALA A 82 11.27 14.27 -1.35
N ARG A 83 10.85 15.48 -1.71
CA ARG A 83 11.50 16.70 -1.23
C ARG A 83 11.11 17.03 0.20
N LEU A 84 9.89 16.75 0.58
CA LEU A 84 9.36 17.13 1.90
C LEU A 84 9.84 16.23 3.03
N ILE A 85 9.85 14.91 2.81
CA ILE A 85 10.16 13.92 3.84
C ILE A 85 11.29 12.97 3.49
N GLY A 86 11.92 13.14 2.32
CA GLY A 86 13.01 12.29 1.84
C GLY A 86 14.23 13.10 1.46
N ASP A 87 15.06 12.53 0.60
CA ASP A 87 16.31 13.14 0.12
C ASP A 87 16.14 13.99 -1.14
N GLY A 88 14.91 14.13 -1.64
CA GLY A 88 14.62 14.92 -2.84
C GLY A 88 14.74 14.16 -4.15
N ASP A 89 15.18 12.90 -4.12
CA ASP A 89 15.36 12.10 -5.33
C ASP A 89 14.04 11.41 -5.71
N ALA A 90 13.28 12.05 -6.58
CA ALA A 90 11.99 11.55 -7.03
C ALA A 90 12.09 10.23 -7.82
N ALA A 91 13.24 9.93 -8.42
CA ALA A 91 13.44 8.67 -9.15
C ALA A 91 13.39 7.47 -8.19
N ARG A 92 13.77 7.65 -6.94
CA ARG A 92 13.74 6.59 -5.94
C ARG A 92 12.32 6.16 -5.56
N LEU A 93 11.32 6.94 -5.92
CA LEU A 93 9.92 6.58 -5.69
C LEU A 93 9.47 5.35 -6.49
N PHE A 94 10.25 4.91 -7.46
CA PHE A 94 9.98 3.64 -8.15
C PHE A 94 10.58 2.42 -7.45
N HIS A 95 11.47 2.61 -6.47
CA HIS A 95 11.99 1.50 -5.69
C HIS A 95 10.90 0.93 -4.79
N LEU A 96 10.81 -0.39 -4.75
CA LEU A 96 9.76 -1.09 -4.00
C LEU A 96 9.66 -0.59 -2.55
N GLN A 97 10.73 -0.74 -1.79
CA GLN A 97 10.72 -0.40 -0.37
C GLN A 97 10.45 1.09 -0.13
N THR A 98 11.11 1.94 -0.91
CA THR A 98 10.96 3.39 -0.79
C THR A 98 9.53 3.83 -1.08
N ASN A 99 8.95 3.33 -2.15
CA ASN A 99 7.57 3.68 -2.52
C ASN A 99 6.58 3.29 -1.43
N LEU A 100 6.66 2.05 -0.96
CA LEU A 100 5.74 1.55 0.05
C LEU A 100 5.90 2.28 1.37
N ARG A 101 7.14 2.59 1.75
CA ARG A 101 7.40 3.36 2.97
C ARG A 101 6.78 4.74 2.90
N PHE A 102 7.02 5.46 1.81
CA PHE A 102 6.45 6.79 1.62
C PHE A 102 4.93 6.74 1.65
N GLY A 103 4.33 5.85 0.86
CA GLY A 103 2.87 5.74 0.79
C GLY A 103 2.24 5.41 2.15
N CYS A 104 2.82 4.46 2.88
CA CYS A 104 2.32 4.07 4.20
C CYS A 104 2.48 5.20 5.22
N VAL A 105 3.62 5.89 5.23
CA VAL A 105 3.85 7.03 6.13
C VAL A 105 2.86 8.17 5.83
N ILE A 106 2.63 8.47 4.55
CA ILE A 106 1.70 9.50 4.14
C ILE A 106 0.27 9.16 4.56
N LEU A 107 -0.17 7.93 4.31
CA LEU A 107 -1.52 7.51 4.70
C LEU A 107 -1.67 7.57 6.22
N ARG A 108 -0.68 7.09 6.97
CA ARG A 108 -0.70 7.15 8.44
C ARG A 108 -0.78 8.59 8.94
N HIS A 109 -0.03 9.49 8.32
CA HIS A 109 -0.08 10.91 8.65
C HIS A 109 -1.50 11.47 8.47
N TYR A 110 -2.15 11.18 7.36
CA TYR A 110 -3.52 11.64 7.12
C TYR A 110 -4.52 10.98 8.05
N LEU A 111 -4.32 9.71 8.38
CA LEU A 111 -5.19 9.02 9.33
C LEU A 111 -5.14 9.68 10.71
N GLU A 112 -3.95 10.06 11.16
CA GLU A 112 -3.79 10.78 12.43
C GLU A 112 -4.41 12.18 12.34
N ARG A 113 -4.23 12.87 11.24
CA ARG A 113 -4.83 14.19 11.01
C ARG A 113 -6.35 14.14 11.05
N GLU A 114 -6.94 13.06 10.55
CA GLU A 114 -8.38 12.87 10.55
C GLU A 114 -8.88 12.11 11.78
N LYS A 115 -8.06 12.01 12.82
CA LYS A 115 -8.41 11.40 14.11
C LYS A 115 -8.94 9.97 13.97
N GLY A 116 -8.35 9.20 13.07
CA GLY A 116 -8.71 7.80 12.83
C GLY A 116 -9.84 7.60 11.81
N ASP A 117 -10.38 8.66 11.24
CA ASP A 117 -11.41 8.56 10.21
C ASP A 117 -10.79 8.15 8.87
N LEU A 118 -10.85 6.87 8.56
CA LEU A 118 -10.20 6.30 7.38
C LEU A 118 -10.83 6.83 6.07
N PHE A 119 -12.15 7.00 6.04
CA PHE A 119 -12.83 7.55 4.87
C PHE A 119 -12.24 8.92 4.50
N MET A 120 -12.10 9.79 5.50
CA MET A 120 -11.57 11.13 5.28
C MET A 120 -10.06 11.11 4.98
N ALA A 121 -9.32 10.22 5.63
CA ALA A 121 -7.88 10.08 5.38
C ALA A 121 -7.60 9.61 3.94
N LEU A 122 -8.37 8.66 3.44
CA LEU A 122 -8.25 8.20 2.05
C LEU A 122 -8.56 9.33 1.07
N GLY A 123 -9.56 10.15 1.37
CA GLY A 123 -9.86 11.33 0.57
C GLY A 123 -8.68 12.29 0.51
N ARG A 124 -8.01 12.53 1.63
CA ARG A 124 -6.80 13.36 1.64
C ARG A 124 -5.68 12.74 0.81
N TYR A 125 -5.50 11.44 0.95
CA TYR A 125 -4.47 10.72 0.19
C TYR A 125 -4.66 10.91 -1.32
N ASN A 126 -5.90 10.83 -1.78
CA ASN A 126 -6.24 10.98 -3.21
C ASN A 126 -6.37 12.44 -3.65
N GLY A 127 -6.48 13.38 -2.73
CA GLY A 127 -6.76 14.78 -3.06
C GLY A 127 -8.25 15.08 -3.29
N SER A 128 -9.14 14.24 -2.77
CA SER A 128 -10.59 14.37 -2.96
C SER A 128 -11.36 14.25 -1.63
N ARG A 129 -10.83 14.87 -0.58
CA ARG A 129 -11.37 14.77 0.78
C ARG A 129 -12.88 14.99 0.83
N GLY A 130 -13.58 14.04 1.46
CA GLY A 130 -15.02 14.10 1.63
C GLY A 130 -15.85 13.49 0.50
N ARG A 131 -15.21 13.15 -0.62
CA ARG A 131 -15.90 12.49 -1.74
C ARG A 131 -15.81 10.98 -1.58
N ALA A 132 -16.90 10.29 -1.95
CA ALA A 132 -17.05 8.87 -1.66
C ALA A 132 -16.37 7.94 -2.68
N GLU A 133 -16.13 8.39 -3.90
CA GLU A 133 -15.69 7.51 -4.98
C GLU A 133 -14.40 6.76 -4.66
N TYR A 134 -13.36 7.49 -4.28
CA TYR A 134 -12.07 6.88 -4.03
C TYR A 134 -12.04 5.98 -2.79
N PRO A 135 -12.53 6.43 -1.62
CA PRO A 135 -12.57 5.54 -0.46
C PRO A 135 -13.36 4.26 -0.71
N ASN A 136 -14.48 4.35 -1.43
CA ASN A 136 -15.27 3.17 -1.72
C ASN A 136 -14.56 2.18 -2.63
N LEU A 137 -13.77 2.67 -3.60
CA LEU A 137 -12.93 1.80 -4.43
C LEU A 137 -11.90 1.06 -3.57
N VAL A 138 -11.23 1.78 -2.67
CA VAL A 138 -10.22 1.19 -1.79
C VAL A 138 -10.85 0.17 -0.84
N PHE A 139 -11.99 0.49 -0.24
CA PHE A 139 -12.69 -0.44 0.65
C PHE A 139 -13.13 -1.70 -0.10
N GLY A 140 -13.62 -1.54 -1.33
CA GLY A 140 -13.98 -2.67 -2.18
C GLY A 140 -12.80 -3.57 -2.50
N ALA A 141 -11.68 -2.98 -2.88
CA ALA A 141 -10.46 -3.72 -3.15
C ALA A 141 -9.91 -4.40 -1.89
N ARG A 142 -9.95 -3.72 -0.75
CA ARG A 142 -9.49 -4.27 0.54
C ARG A 142 -10.14 -5.61 0.87
N ARG A 143 -11.42 -5.75 0.58
CA ARG A 143 -12.14 -7.00 0.88
C ARG A 143 -11.54 -8.21 0.19
N GLN A 144 -10.90 -8.03 -0.97
CA GLN A 144 -10.23 -9.11 -1.69
C GLN A 144 -8.96 -9.59 -0.98
N TRP A 145 -8.40 -8.78 -0.08
CA TRP A 145 -7.15 -9.06 0.60
C TRP A 145 -7.33 -9.34 2.09
N ASP A 146 -8.56 -9.50 2.52
CA ASP A 146 -8.89 -9.86 3.90
C ASP A 146 -8.63 -11.35 4.10
N ILE A 147 -7.39 -11.67 4.47
CA ILE A 147 -6.92 -13.03 4.66
C ILE A 147 -6.73 -13.27 6.14
N PRO A 148 -7.44 -14.25 6.74
CA PRO A 148 -7.25 -14.56 8.16
C PRO A 148 -5.81 -14.98 8.44
N ALA A 149 -5.20 -14.42 9.49
CA ALA A 149 -3.84 -14.74 9.89
C ALA A 149 -3.76 -16.03 10.72
N ALA A 150 -4.90 -16.55 11.13
CA ALA A 150 -4.94 -17.73 12.00
C ALA A 150 -5.30 -19.00 11.24
#